data_44e5c6bfd36eb9f39d0051d01e7f9a85
#
_entry.id   44e5c6bfd36eb9f39d0051d01e7f9a85
#
_cell.length_a   1.000
_cell.length_b   1.000
_cell.length_c   1.000
_cell.angle_alpha   90.00
_cell.angle_beta   90.00
_cell.angle_gamma   90.00
#
_symmetry.space_group_name_H-M   'P 1'
#
loop_
_entity.id
_entity.type
_entity.pdbx_description
1 polymer ?
#
loop_
_entity_poly.entity_id
_entity_poly.type
_entity_poly.pdbx_seq_one_letter_code
_entity_poly.pdbx_strand_id
1 'polypeptide(L)'
;DQNGAINSIVVNLTWPCLVIDAMQMKFSLQVLKDSAYILVVCLLILAIIFAISFPIAKLIKLPKTKQYLTVFMLLFGNTGFIGIPVIKALYGTDAVFYAAIVELINDILIFTVGILLIQLSAGANLKVGFKQFINPGLIGVIIGLVLFLLNIQLPNLIGGSIEMIGNAT
;
A
#
# COMPACT_ATOMS: atom_id res chain seq x y z
N ASP A 1 11.18 23.83 3.80
CA ASP A 1 10.48 23.43 2.57
C ASP A 1 9.07 22.97 2.95
N GLN A 2 8.06 23.81 2.65
CA GLN A 2 6.66 23.58 3.07
C GLN A 2 6.11 22.26 2.51
N ASN A 3 6.45 21.92 1.26
CA ASN A 3 5.99 20.68 0.63
C ASN A 3 6.55 19.43 1.35
N GLY A 4 7.77 19.49 1.85
CA GLY A 4 8.36 18.40 2.62
C GLY A 4 7.69 18.20 3.98
N ALA A 5 7.27 19.29 4.65
CA ALA A 5 6.54 19.21 5.91
C ALA A 5 5.14 18.62 5.72
N ILE A 6 4.41 19.05 4.69
CA ILE A 6 3.08 18.51 4.37
C ILE A 6 3.18 17.02 4.04
N ASN A 7 4.09 16.61 3.15
CA ASN A 7 4.30 15.21 2.83
C ASN A 7 4.66 14.37 4.07
N SER A 8 5.47 14.92 4.98
CA SER A 8 5.81 14.22 6.22
C SER A 8 4.60 13.99 7.12
N ILE A 9 3.71 14.98 7.25
CA ILE A 9 2.46 14.84 8.01
C ILE A 9 1.56 13.79 7.35
N VAL A 10 1.39 13.86 6.03
CA VAL A 10 0.53 12.93 5.30
C VAL A 10 1.05 11.48 5.47
N VAL A 11 2.31 11.23 5.19
CA VAL A 11 2.87 9.87 5.20
C VAL A 11 3.02 9.30 6.62
N ASN A 12 3.38 10.14 7.59
CA ASN A 12 3.73 9.65 8.94
C ASN A 12 2.57 9.74 9.95
N LEU A 13 1.52 10.51 9.65
CA LEU A 13 0.42 10.71 10.58
C LEU A 13 -0.94 10.36 9.95
N THR A 14 -1.35 11.09 8.89
CA THR A 14 -2.72 10.95 8.40
C THR A 14 -2.94 9.63 7.67
N TRP A 15 -1.96 9.15 6.90
CA TRP A 15 -2.03 7.86 6.22
C TRP A 15 -2.17 6.66 7.18
N PRO A 16 -1.34 6.47 8.22
CA PRO A 16 -1.56 5.41 9.21
C PRO A 16 -2.91 5.49 9.89
N CYS A 17 -3.38 6.70 10.22
CA CYS A 17 -4.70 6.89 10.82
C CYS A 17 -5.82 6.47 9.88
N LEU A 18 -5.77 6.84 8.59
CA LEU A 18 -6.74 6.42 7.58
C LEU A 18 -6.85 4.90 7.49
N VAL A 19 -5.70 4.22 7.48
CA VAL A 19 -5.65 2.76 7.36
C VAL A 19 -6.18 2.08 8.62
N ILE A 20 -5.81 2.57 9.81
CA ILE A 20 -6.32 2.03 11.09
C ILE A 20 -7.84 2.21 11.16
N ASP A 21 -8.35 3.38 10.79
CA ASP A 21 -9.79 3.67 10.75
C ASP A 21 -10.53 2.73 9.79
N ALA A 22 -10.01 2.57 8.56
CA ALA A 22 -10.58 1.66 7.57
C ALA A 22 -10.68 0.20 8.06
N MET A 23 -9.79 -0.20 8.98
CA MET A 23 -9.78 -1.55 9.56
C MET A 23 -10.64 -1.71 10.82
N GLN A 24 -11.36 -0.65 11.25
CA GLN A 24 -12.31 -0.72 12.38
C GLN A 24 -13.65 -1.39 12.01
N MET A 25 -13.63 -2.30 11.05
CA MET A 25 -14.79 -3.13 10.70
C MET A 25 -15.01 -4.23 11.75
N LYS A 26 -16.28 -4.61 11.95
CA LYS A 26 -16.61 -5.79 12.77
C LYS A 26 -16.06 -7.04 12.10
N PHE A 27 -15.37 -7.87 12.88
CA PHE A 27 -14.88 -9.15 12.39
C PHE A 27 -16.02 -10.03 11.89
N SER A 28 -15.86 -10.54 10.68
CA SER A 28 -16.72 -11.61 10.15
C SER A 28 -15.88 -12.57 9.31
N LEU A 29 -16.24 -13.85 9.35
CA LEU A 29 -15.58 -14.88 8.55
C LEU A 29 -15.73 -14.61 7.04
N GLN A 30 -16.84 -13.97 6.64
CA GLN A 30 -17.08 -13.59 5.25
C GLN A 30 -16.09 -12.51 4.82
N VAL A 31 -15.92 -11.44 5.60
CA VAL A 31 -14.92 -10.38 5.32
C VAL A 31 -13.51 -10.96 5.20
N LEU A 32 -13.16 -11.92 6.06
CA LEU A 32 -11.85 -12.58 5.99
C LEU A 32 -11.67 -13.40 4.70
N LYS A 33 -12.71 -14.15 4.28
CA LYS A 33 -12.69 -14.91 3.02
C LYS A 33 -12.60 -13.99 1.80
N ASP A 34 -13.38 -12.91 1.79
CA ASP A 34 -13.37 -11.94 0.70
C ASP A 34 -12.01 -11.24 0.61
N SER A 35 -11.40 -10.91 1.76
CA SER A 35 -10.04 -10.38 1.82
C SER A 35 -9.01 -11.35 1.25
N ALA A 36 -9.08 -12.63 1.62
CA ALA A 36 -8.18 -13.65 1.10
C ALA A 36 -8.34 -13.82 -0.43
N TYR A 37 -9.59 -13.82 -0.92
CA TYR A 37 -9.86 -13.86 -2.36
C TYR A 37 -9.27 -12.64 -3.09
N ILE A 38 -9.50 -11.44 -2.58
CA ILE A 38 -8.97 -10.19 -3.15
C ILE A 38 -7.44 -10.21 -3.16
N LEU A 39 -6.79 -10.71 -2.09
CA LEU A 39 -5.34 -10.86 -2.04
C LEU A 39 -4.81 -11.79 -3.15
N VAL A 40 -5.44 -12.94 -3.35
CA VAL A 40 -5.04 -13.88 -4.40
C VAL A 40 -5.19 -13.24 -5.78
N VAL A 41 -6.31 -12.57 -6.04
CA VAL A 41 -6.54 -11.87 -7.32
C VAL A 41 -5.52 -10.75 -7.52
N CYS A 42 -5.24 -9.97 -6.48
CA CYS A 42 -4.23 -8.90 -6.52
C CYS A 42 -2.84 -9.45 -6.86
N LEU A 43 -2.41 -10.52 -6.18
CA LEU A 43 -1.12 -11.18 -6.46
C LEU A 43 -1.03 -11.72 -7.89
N LEU A 44 -2.11 -12.30 -8.41
CA LEU A 44 -2.17 -12.75 -9.80
C LEU A 44 -2.04 -11.59 -10.79
N ILE A 45 -2.76 -10.50 -10.55
CA ILE A 45 -2.67 -9.29 -11.38
C ILE A 45 -1.25 -8.72 -11.36
N LEU A 46 -0.65 -8.58 -10.18
CA LEU A 46 0.72 -8.07 -10.03
C LEU A 46 1.74 -8.99 -10.71
N ALA A 47 1.57 -10.32 -10.62
CA ALA A 47 2.42 -11.28 -11.32
C ALA A 47 2.32 -11.15 -12.85
N ILE A 48 1.10 -10.95 -13.38
CA ILE A 48 0.87 -10.72 -14.81
C ILE A 48 1.51 -9.41 -15.25
N ILE A 49 1.29 -8.30 -14.51
CA ILE A 49 1.89 -7.00 -14.82
C ILE A 49 3.42 -7.11 -14.78
N PHE A 50 3.99 -7.79 -13.77
CA PHE A 50 5.42 -8.03 -13.66
C PHE A 50 5.96 -8.80 -14.88
N ALA A 51 5.29 -9.88 -15.27
CA ALA A 51 5.69 -10.69 -16.44
C ALA A 51 5.65 -9.89 -17.75
N ILE A 52 4.64 -9.02 -17.93
CA ILE A 52 4.46 -8.22 -19.15
C ILE A 52 5.38 -6.99 -19.17
N SER A 53 5.73 -6.43 -18.01
CA SER A 53 6.51 -5.20 -17.90
C SER A 53 7.92 -5.33 -18.48
N PHE A 54 8.57 -6.50 -18.39
CA PHE A 54 9.89 -6.74 -18.99
C PHE A 54 9.90 -6.71 -20.52
N PRO A 55 9.01 -7.43 -21.21
CA PRO A 55 8.87 -7.28 -22.67
C PRO A 55 8.58 -5.85 -23.10
N ILE A 56 7.67 -5.15 -22.40
CA ILE A 56 7.36 -3.74 -22.70
C ILE A 56 8.59 -2.86 -22.55
N ALA A 57 9.31 -2.98 -21.43
CA ALA A 57 10.53 -2.21 -21.18
C ALA A 57 11.62 -2.47 -22.25
N LYS A 58 11.72 -3.69 -22.78
CA LYS A 58 12.63 -4.03 -23.89
C LYS A 58 12.19 -3.42 -25.23
N LEU A 59 10.89 -3.41 -25.51
CA LEU A 59 10.34 -2.84 -26.76
C LEU A 59 10.63 -1.34 -26.87
N ILE A 60 10.68 -0.62 -25.76
CA ILE A 60 11.02 0.81 -25.73
C ILE A 60 12.51 1.08 -26.04
N LYS A 61 13.35 0.03 -26.17
CA LYS A 61 14.77 0.12 -26.50
C LYS A 61 15.61 1.01 -25.58
N LEU A 62 15.21 1.14 -24.32
CA LEU A 62 15.95 1.89 -23.32
C LEU A 62 17.22 1.12 -22.86
N PRO A 63 18.26 1.82 -22.36
CA PRO A 63 19.38 1.18 -21.66
C PRO A 63 18.87 0.27 -20.53
N LYS A 64 19.59 -0.84 -20.26
CA LYS A 64 19.17 -1.85 -19.25
C LYS A 64 18.81 -1.24 -17.90
N THR A 65 19.58 -0.27 -17.43
CA THR A 65 19.32 0.45 -16.18
C THR A 65 17.95 1.15 -16.20
N LYS A 66 17.61 1.84 -17.27
CA LYS A 66 16.31 2.51 -17.42
C LYS A 66 15.15 1.51 -17.61
N GLN A 67 15.43 0.31 -18.17
CA GLN A 67 14.40 -0.75 -18.26
C GLN A 67 13.92 -1.18 -16.88
N TYR A 68 14.80 -1.35 -15.88
CA TYR A 68 14.39 -1.68 -14.51
C TYR A 68 13.51 -0.60 -13.88
N LEU A 69 13.84 0.68 -14.11
CA LEU A 69 13.00 1.78 -13.63
C LEU A 69 11.62 1.78 -14.32
N THR A 70 11.57 1.46 -15.62
CA THR A 70 10.30 1.32 -16.35
C THR A 70 9.46 0.19 -15.79
N VAL A 71 10.06 -0.97 -15.49
CA VAL A 71 9.37 -2.09 -14.84
C VAL A 71 8.81 -1.66 -13.48
N PHE A 72 9.58 -0.95 -12.67
CA PHE A 72 9.11 -0.40 -11.40
C PHE A 72 7.89 0.51 -11.58
N MET A 73 7.95 1.45 -12.54
CA MET A 73 6.85 2.39 -12.80
C MET A 73 5.58 1.71 -13.34
N LEU A 74 5.71 0.61 -14.10
CA LEU A 74 4.58 -0.16 -14.59
C LEU A 74 3.93 -1.02 -13.50
N LEU A 75 4.73 -1.50 -12.55
CA LEU A 75 4.28 -2.40 -11.49
C LEU A 75 3.65 -1.64 -10.33
N PHE A 76 4.24 -0.52 -9.95
CA PHE A 76 3.85 0.23 -8.75
C PHE A 76 3.25 1.60 -9.11
N GLY A 77 1.92 1.63 -9.23
CA GLY A 77 1.16 2.87 -9.34
C GLY A 77 0.91 3.51 -7.97
N ASN A 78 0.33 4.70 -7.96
CA ASN A 78 -0.11 5.37 -6.74
C ASN A 78 -1.49 4.83 -6.31
N THR A 79 -1.52 3.58 -5.85
CA THR A 79 -2.75 2.88 -5.45
C THR A 79 -3.26 3.35 -4.09
N GLY A 80 -2.37 3.77 -3.18
CA GLY A 80 -2.73 4.30 -1.90
C GLY A 80 -3.40 5.67 -1.99
N PHE A 81 -2.62 6.72 -2.30
CA PHE A 81 -3.14 8.11 -2.24
C PHE A 81 -4.17 8.45 -3.31
N ILE A 82 -4.19 7.77 -4.44
CA ILE A 82 -5.20 7.96 -5.49
C ILE A 82 -6.24 6.85 -5.46
N GLY A 83 -5.81 5.60 -5.31
CA GLY A 83 -6.71 4.45 -5.39
C GLY A 83 -7.71 4.39 -4.24
N ILE A 84 -7.30 4.59 -2.99
CA ILE A 84 -8.21 4.51 -1.84
C ILE A 84 -9.32 5.55 -1.89
N PRO A 85 -9.06 6.86 -2.14
CA PRO A 85 -10.13 7.85 -2.31
C PRO A 85 -11.11 7.50 -3.44
N VAL A 86 -10.61 6.95 -4.56
CA VAL A 86 -11.47 6.52 -5.67
C VAL A 86 -12.36 5.34 -5.25
N ILE A 87 -11.80 4.33 -4.57
CA ILE A 87 -12.57 3.19 -4.05
C ILE A 87 -13.62 3.67 -3.04
N LYS A 88 -13.25 4.59 -2.12
CA LYS A 88 -14.18 5.18 -1.16
C LYS A 88 -15.34 5.90 -1.84
N ALA A 89 -15.05 6.67 -2.90
CA ALA A 89 -16.06 7.42 -3.64
C ALA A 89 -17.02 6.52 -4.43
N LEU A 90 -16.52 5.40 -4.99
CA LEU A 90 -17.32 4.51 -5.84
C LEU A 90 -18.07 3.44 -5.06
N TYR A 91 -17.49 2.91 -3.99
CA TYR A 91 -17.98 1.72 -3.28
C TYR A 91 -18.28 1.98 -1.79
N GLY A 92 -18.01 3.19 -1.30
CA GLY A 92 -18.24 3.56 0.11
C GLY A 92 -17.08 3.21 1.05
N THR A 93 -17.28 3.55 2.32
CA THR A 93 -16.25 3.42 3.38
C THR A 93 -15.86 1.97 3.65
N ASP A 94 -16.80 1.03 3.58
CA ASP A 94 -16.51 -0.39 3.83
C ASP A 94 -15.52 -0.99 2.84
N ALA A 95 -15.51 -0.48 1.59
CA ALA A 95 -14.58 -0.93 0.56
C ALA A 95 -13.12 -0.48 0.82
N VAL A 96 -12.92 0.56 1.63
CA VAL A 96 -11.59 1.04 2.01
C VAL A 96 -10.82 -0.01 2.80
N PHE A 97 -11.50 -0.84 3.59
CA PHE A 97 -10.90 -1.99 4.27
C PHE A 97 -10.18 -2.92 3.28
N TYR A 98 -10.87 -3.31 2.21
CA TYR A 98 -10.30 -4.20 1.20
C TYR A 98 -9.17 -3.53 0.41
N ALA A 99 -9.30 -2.24 0.14
CA ALA A 99 -8.24 -1.46 -0.50
C ALA A 99 -6.98 -1.38 0.39
N ALA A 100 -7.13 -1.21 1.70
CA ALA A 100 -6.02 -1.23 2.65
C ALA A 100 -5.33 -2.61 2.72
N ILE A 101 -6.08 -3.70 2.60
CA ILE A 101 -5.51 -5.06 2.50
C ILE A 101 -4.68 -5.23 1.22
N VAL A 102 -5.15 -4.71 0.08
CA VAL A 102 -4.39 -4.71 -1.18
C VAL A 102 -3.12 -3.87 -1.05
N GLU A 103 -3.23 -2.70 -0.41
CA GLU A 103 -2.10 -1.80 -0.21
C GLU A 103 -1.00 -2.41 0.67
N LEU A 104 -1.37 -3.23 1.65
CA LEU A 104 -0.40 -4.01 2.45
C LEU A 104 0.52 -4.87 1.56
N ILE A 105 -0.05 -5.59 0.58
CA ILE A 105 0.74 -6.40 -0.36
C ILE A 105 1.59 -5.51 -1.26
N ASN A 106 1.01 -4.42 -1.75
CA ASN A 106 1.71 -3.46 -2.58
C ASN A 106 2.92 -2.85 -1.85
N ASP A 107 2.76 -2.44 -0.60
CA ASP A 107 3.84 -1.94 0.26
C ASP A 107 4.96 -2.99 0.46
N ILE A 108 4.60 -4.23 0.79
CA ILE A 108 5.58 -5.31 0.94
C ILE A 108 6.38 -5.50 -0.36
N LEU A 109 5.71 -5.48 -1.51
CA LEU A 109 6.36 -5.64 -2.81
C LEU A 109 7.20 -4.42 -3.20
N ILE A 110 6.77 -3.20 -2.89
CA ILE A 110 7.57 -1.98 -3.10
C ILE A 110 8.87 -2.05 -2.31
N PHE A 111 8.78 -2.41 -1.02
CA PHE A 111 9.96 -2.47 -0.13
C PHE A 111 10.86 -3.69 -0.36
N THR A 112 10.43 -4.66 -1.16
CA THR A 112 11.23 -5.83 -1.58
C THR A 112 11.63 -5.71 -3.04
N VAL A 113 10.76 -6.08 -3.94
CA VAL A 113 10.98 -6.10 -5.38
C VAL A 113 11.22 -4.70 -5.94
N GLY A 114 10.46 -3.70 -5.47
CA GLY A 114 10.58 -2.31 -5.91
C GLY A 114 11.97 -1.73 -5.63
N ILE A 115 12.47 -1.90 -4.41
CA ILE A 115 13.82 -1.45 -4.04
C ILE A 115 14.89 -2.16 -4.86
N LEU A 116 14.77 -3.47 -5.10
CA LEU A 116 15.69 -4.22 -5.96
C LEU A 116 15.71 -3.65 -7.38
N LEU A 117 14.56 -3.36 -7.97
CA LEU A 117 14.46 -2.76 -9.29
C LEU A 117 15.11 -1.37 -9.35
N ILE A 118 14.93 -0.53 -8.33
CA ILE A 118 15.55 0.78 -8.24
C ILE A 118 17.08 0.65 -8.11
N GLN A 119 17.58 -0.25 -7.27
CA GLN A 119 19.02 -0.48 -7.11
C GLN A 119 19.66 -0.99 -8.41
N LEU A 120 18.99 -1.92 -9.12
CA LEU A 120 19.42 -2.39 -10.43
C LEU A 120 19.43 -1.25 -11.46
N SER A 121 18.47 -0.34 -11.41
CA SER A 121 18.42 0.83 -12.28
C SER A 121 19.56 1.83 -12.01
N ALA A 122 20.00 1.92 -10.76
CA ALA A 122 21.12 2.78 -10.35
C ALA A 122 22.50 2.12 -10.54
N GLY A 123 22.56 0.85 -10.97
CA GLY A 123 23.81 0.09 -11.04
C GLY A 123 24.46 -0.16 -9.67
N ALA A 124 23.67 -0.09 -8.59
CA ALA A 124 24.14 -0.25 -7.24
C ALA A 124 24.17 -1.73 -6.80
N ASN A 125 25.00 -2.03 -5.79
CA ASN A 125 24.99 -3.35 -5.16
C ASN A 125 23.65 -3.61 -4.46
N LEU A 126 23.07 -4.78 -4.71
CA LEU A 126 21.77 -5.19 -4.15
C LEU A 126 21.86 -5.31 -2.62
N LYS A 127 21.17 -4.41 -1.92
CA LYS A 127 21.05 -4.43 -0.45
C LYS A 127 19.60 -4.12 -0.06
N VAL A 128 18.88 -5.14 0.39
CA VAL A 128 17.58 -4.95 1.04
C VAL A 128 17.81 -4.99 2.55
N GLY A 129 17.55 -3.90 3.22
CA GLY A 129 17.71 -3.79 4.68
C GLY A 129 16.37 -3.90 5.40
N PHE A 130 16.35 -4.55 6.56
CA PHE A 130 15.14 -4.71 7.38
C PHE A 130 14.51 -3.36 7.79
N LYS A 131 15.32 -2.30 7.91
CA LYS A 131 14.85 -0.94 8.25
C LYS A 131 13.84 -0.36 7.25
N GLN A 132 13.83 -0.85 6.01
CA GLN A 132 12.93 -0.37 4.96
C GLN A 132 11.47 -0.81 5.19
N PHE A 133 11.26 -1.89 5.95
CA PHE A 133 9.93 -2.37 6.34
C PHE A 133 9.32 -1.62 7.52
N ILE A 134 10.13 -0.81 8.23
CA ILE A 134 9.65 0.00 9.36
C ILE A 134 9.19 1.35 8.79
N ASN A 135 8.01 1.37 8.19
CA ASN A 135 7.36 2.61 7.78
C ASN A 135 6.02 2.78 8.49
N PRO A 136 5.59 4.02 8.75
CA PRO A 136 4.36 4.29 9.50
C PRO A 136 3.09 3.70 8.85
N GLY A 137 3.03 3.67 7.53
CA GLY A 137 1.91 3.08 6.79
C GLY A 137 1.78 1.59 7.06
N LEU A 138 2.87 0.82 6.89
CA LEU A 138 2.87 -0.62 7.18
C LEU A 138 2.56 -0.92 8.65
N ILE A 139 3.08 -0.10 9.57
CA ILE A 139 2.75 -0.22 11.00
C ILE A 139 1.25 0.02 11.22
N GLY A 140 0.66 1.03 10.59
CA GLY A 140 -0.78 1.30 10.63
C GLY A 140 -1.61 0.13 10.15
N VAL A 141 -1.24 -0.47 9.01
CA VAL A 141 -1.93 -1.67 8.48
C VAL A 141 -1.83 -2.84 9.44
N ILE A 142 -0.65 -3.12 10.01
CA ILE A 142 -0.46 -4.23 10.96
C ILE A 142 -1.31 -3.99 12.22
N ILE A 143 -1.30 -2.79 12.78
CA ILE A 143 -2.11 -2.43 13.95
C ILE A 143 -3.60 -2.62 13.62
N GLY A 144 -4.07 -2.05 12.51
CA GLY A 144 -5.46 -2.16 12.08
C GLY A 144 -5.89 -3.61 11.87
N LEU A 145 -5.04 -4.43 11.21
CA LEU A 145 -5.32 -5.85 11.00
C LEU A 145 -5.40 -6.64 12.32
N VAL A 146 -4.51 -6.36 13.28
CA VAL A 146 -4.57 -6.98 14.61
C VAL A 146 -5.86 -6.60 15.33
N LEU A 147 -6.25 -5.33 15.31
CA LEU A 147 -7.51 -4.87 15.91
C LEU A 147 -8.73 -5.55 15.27
N PHE A 148 -8.75 -5.66 13.94
CA PHE A 148 -9.79 -6.37 13.19
C PHE A 148 -9.85 -7.85 13.58
N LEU A 149 -8.73 -8.58 13.57
CA LEU A 149 -8.69 -10.02 13.87
C LEU A 149 -9.08 -10.33 15.32
N LEU A 150 -8.71 -9.44 16.25
CA LEU A 150 -9.10 -9.57 17.67
C LEU A 150 -10.50 -9.02 17.94
N ASN A 151 -11.19 -8.47 16.92
CA ASN A 151 -12.48 -7.81 17.02
C ASN A 151 -12.51 -6.70 18.08
N ILE A 152 -11.39 -5.97 18.20
CA ILE A 152 -11.25 -4.85 19.13
C ILE A 152 -11.67 -3.57 18.41
N GLN A 153 -12.74 -2.94 18.89
CA GLN A 153 -13.17 -1.63 18.43
C GLN A 153 -12.58 -0.54 19.32
N LEU A 154 -12.00 0.47 18.71
CA LEU A 154 -11.44 1.61 19.46
C LEU A 154 -12.56 2.40 20.14
N PRO A 155 -12.37 2.86 21.39
CA PRO A 155 -13.33 3.74 22.05
C PRO A 155 -13.60 4.99 21.20
N ASN A 156 -14.84 5.51 21.23
CA ASN A 156 -15.31 6.63 20.40
C ASN A 156 -14.35 7.84 20.41
N LEU A 157 -13.73 8.13 21.55
CA LEU A 157 -12.80 9.24 21.69
C LEU A 157 -11.54 9.02 20.83
N ILE A 158 -10.97 7.82 20.88
CA ILE A 158 -9.75 7.48 20.12
C ILE A 158 -10.11 7.24 18.66
N GLY A 159 -11.14 6.45 18.39
CA GLY A 159 -11.61 6.15 17.04
C GLY A 159 -11.99 7.41 16.27
N GLY A 160 -12.79 8.29 16.87
CA GLY A 160 -13.17 9.55 16.23
C GLY A 160 -11.99 10.51 15.97
N SER A 161 -10.98 10.51 16.84
CA SER A 161 -9.75 11.29 16.59
C SER A 161 -8.95 10.71 15.42
N ILE A 162 -8.83 9.38 15.33
CA ILE A 162 -8.14 8.68 14.25
C ILE A 162 -8.88 8.89 12.92
N GLU A 163 -10.21 8.76 12.91
CA GLU A 163 -11.05 9.04 11.75
C GLU A 163 -10.87 10.48 11.25
N MET A 164 -10.92 11.47 12.15
CA MET A 164 -10.76 12.88 11.79
C MET A 164 -9.38 13.16 11.20
N ILE A 165 -8.31 12.59 11.76
CA ILE A 165 -6.95 12.73 11.26
C ILE A 165 -6.81 11.99 9.91
N GLY A 166 -7.35 10.79 9.80
CA GLY A 166 -7.33 9.99 8.56
C GLY A 166 -8.05 10.66 7.40
N ASN A 167 -9.18 11.31 7.67
CA ASN A 167 -9.93 12.04 6.64
C ASN A 167 -9.22 13.31 6.12
N ALA A 168 -8.13 13.74 6.77
CA ALA A 168 -7.27 14.82 6.28
C ALA A 168 -6.21 14.36 5.25
N THR A 169 -6.19 13.05 4.91
CA THR A 169 -5.32 12.49 3.88
C THR A 169 -5.85 12.83 2.51
#